data_cb46085d1cd3a83aed5c43d1edede07e
#
_entry.id   cb46085d1cd3a83aed5c43d1edede07e
#
_cell.length_a   1.000
_cell.length_b   1.000
_cell.length_c   1.000
_cell.angle_alpha   90.00
_cell.angle_beta   90.00
_cell.angle_gamma   90.00
#
_symmetry.space_group_name_H-M   'P 1'
#
loop_
_entity.id
_entity.type
_entity.pdbx_description
1 polymer ?
#
loop_
_entity_poly.entity_id
_entity_poly.type
_entity_poly.pdbx_seq_one_letter_code
_entity_poly.pdbx_strand_id
1 'polypeptide(L)'
;MSLELEASFNQLVESLRQQLKEGEQFTLTLTSEQSQFTRFNHAKVRQTGSVNDGSVRLTWMQNQRSSYREFPFTGDIEIDIQQAQAAIDYLRQEVPQLPENPYLVLPSGDSVSRETHFGDLLASDEVVSAVLPIVSDLDFTGIYAAG
;
A
#
# COMPACT_ATOMS: atom_id res chain seq x y z
N MET A 1 5.55 2.47 8.67
CA MET A 1 5.50 1.02 8.36
C MET A 1 6.15 0.28 9.52
N SER A 2 5.49 -0.75 10.06
CA SER A 2 6.08 -1.55 11.14
C SER A 2 7.31 -2.33 10.64
N LEU A 3 8.27 -2.63 11.53
CA LEU A 3 9.46 -3.42 11.17
C LEU A 3 9.10 -4.83 10.68
N GLU A 4 8.02 -5.40 11.19
CA GLU A 4 7.52 -6.71 10.76
C GLU A 4 6.99 -6.66 9.33
N LEU A 5 6.27 -5.61 8.96
CA LEU A 5 5.75 -5.43 7.62
C LEU A 5 6.87 -5.23 6.59
N GLU A 6 7.91 -4.45 6.95
CA GLU A 6 9.11 -4.27 6.13
C GLU A 6 9.86 -5.60 5.93
N ALA A 7 9.99 -6.41 6.98
CA ALA A 7 10.64 -7.71 6.90
C ALA A 7 9.88 -8.68 5.98
N SER A 8 8.55 -8.78 6.12
CA SER A 8 7.69 -9.61 5.26
C SER A 8 7.75 -9.16 3.81
N PHE A 9 7.74 -7.84 3.56
CA PHE A 9 7.89 -7.30 2.21
C PHE A 9 9.24 -7.63 1.59
N ASN A 10 10.34 -7.53 2.34
CA ASN A 10 11.66 -7.90 1.86
C ASN A 10 11.77 -9.40 1.55
N GLN A 11 11.12 -10.26 2.33
CA GLN A 11 11.03 -11.69 2.02
C GLN A 11 10.27 -11.95 0.72
N LEU A 12 9.18 -11.23 0.49
CA LEU A 12 8.43 -11.30 -0.77
C LEU A 12 9.31 -10.89 -1.95
N VAL A 13 10.02 -9.74 -1.84
CA VAL A 13 10.95 -9.26 -2.89
C VAL A 13 11.99 -10.32 -3.22
N GLU A 14 12.61 -10.94 -2.22
CA GLU A 14 13.64 -11.95 -2.44
C GLU A 14 13.07 -13.21 -3.09
N SER A 15 11.89 -13.65 -2.67
CA SER A 15 11.19 -14.78 -3.31
C SER A 15 10.91 -14.53 -4.80
N LEU A 16 10.54 -13.29 -5.17
CA LEU A 16 10.28 -12.94 -6.56
C LEU A 16 11.56 -12.82 -7.39
N ARG A 17 12.64 -12.30 -6.80
CA ARG A 17 13.95 -12.21 -7.46
C ARG A 17 14.47 -13.57 -7.92
N GLN A 18 14.28 -14.61 -7.10
CA GLN A 18 14.72 -15.97 -7.41
C GLN A 18 13.97 -16.60 -8.57
N GLN A 19 12.83 -16.05 -8.96
CA GLN A 19 11.98 -16.56 -10.04
C GLN A 19 12.20 -15.85 -11.38
N LEU A 20 13.00 -14.78 -11.42
CA LEU A 20 13.29 -14.03 -12.64
C LEU A 20 13.99 -14.90 -13.69
N LYS A 21 13.52 -14.78 -14.91
CA LYS A 21 14.16 -15.35 -16.09
C LYS A 21 14.97 -14.28 -16.82
N GLU A 22 15.80 -14.70 -17.76
CA GLU A 22 16.59 -13.78 -18.57
C GLU A 22 15.72 -12.72 -19.26
N GLY A 23 16.10 -11.45 -19.13
CA GLY A 23 15.40 -10.31 -19.70
C GLY A 23 14.15 -9.85 -18.94
N GLU A 24 13.74 -10.55 -17.87
CA GLU A 24 12.65 -10.13 -17.00
C GLU A 24 13.15 -9.15 -15.92
N GLN A 25 12.36 -8.12 -15.64
CA GLN A 25 12.59 -7.18 -14.54
C GLN A 25 11.25 -6.85 -13.86
N PHE A 26 11.31 -6.45 -12.61
CA PHE A 26 10.14 -5.96 -11.91
C PHE A 26 10.46 -4.80 -10.97
N THR A 27 9.44 -4.04 -10.64
CA THR A 27 9.39 -3.20 -9.45
C THR A 27 8.24 -3.65 -8.55
N LEU A 28 8.47 -3.57 -7.25
CA LEU A 28 7.45 -3.87 -6.24
C LEU A 28 7.26 -2.64 -5.35
N THR A 29 6.03 -2.19 -5.23
CA THR A 29 5.67 -1.07 -4.37
C THR A 29 4.66 -1.54 -3.34
N LEU A 30 4.99 -1.40 -2.06
CA LEU A 30 4.05 -1.59 -0.96
C LEU A 30 3.52 -0.24 -0.52
N THR A 31 2.21 -0.11 -0.50
CA THR A 31 1.49 0.97 0.18
C THR A 31 0.74 0.38 1.36
N SER A 32 0.95 0.94 2.54
CA SER A 32 0.28 0.49 3.76
C SER A 32 -0.18 1.69 4.56
N GLU A 33 -1.39 1.59 5.10
CA GLU A 33 -2.01 2.62 5.93
C GLU A 33 -2.58 1.99 7.18
N GLN A 34 -2.34 2.66 8.31
CA GLN A 34 -3.05 2.40 9.56
C GLN A 34 -3.68 3.71 10.00
N SER A 35 -4.99 3.81 9.87
CA SER A 35 -5.73 5.03 10.16
C SER A 35 -6.91 4.79 11.07
N GLN A 36 -7.38 5.87 11.70
CA GLN A 36 -8.59 5.90 12.51
C GLN A 36 -9.53 6.99 12.01
N PHE A 37 -10.82 6.79 12.21
CA PHE A 37 -11.81 7.81 11.91
C PHE A 37 -12.93 7.86 12.94
N THR A 38 -13.48 9.07 13.11
CA THR A 38 -14.71 9.31 13.87
C THR A 38 -15.65 10.18 13.04
N ARG A 39 -16.83 9.68 12.76
CA ARG A 39 -17.90 10.41 12.05
C ARG A 39 -18.87 11.00 13.03
N PHE A 40 -19.23 12.25 12.76
CA PHE A 40 -20.20 13.02 13.55
C PHE A 40 -21.41 13.36 12.68
N ASN A 41 -22.58 13.36 13.30
CA ASN A 41 -23.83 13.85 12.70
C ASN A 41 -24.70 14.47 13.79
N HIS A 42 -25.22 15.68 13.54
CA HIS A 42 -25.95 16.48 14.52
C HIS A 42 -25.19 16.60 15.86
N ALA A 43 -23.91 16.95 15.78
CA ALA A 43 -22.98 17.06 16.91
C ALA A 43 -22.95 15.81 17.83
N LYS A 44 -23.17 14.63 17.26
CA LYS A 44 -23.09 13.34 17.97
C LYS A 44 -22.21 12.38 17.21
N VAL A 45 -21.50 11.51 17.93
CA VAL A 45 -20.76 10.41 17.32
C VAL A 45 -21.73 9.49 16.59
N ARG A 46 -21.50 9.29 15.32
CA ARG A 46 -22.26 8.37 14.47
C ARG A 46 -21.57 7.02 14.32
N GLN A 47 -20.25 7.06 14.14
CA GLN A 47 -19.43 5.88 13.89
C GLN A 47 -17.97 6.18 14.23
N THR A 48 -17.29 5.21 14.81
CA THR A 48 -15.83 5.19 14.94
C THR A 48 -15.29 3.93 14.30
N GLY A 49 -14.06 3.96 13.83
CA GLY A 49 -13.40 2.78 13.27
C GLY A 49 -11.92 3.02 13.06
N SER A 50 -11.21 1.91 12.84
CA SER A 50 -9.84 1.89 12.39
C SER A 50 -9.74 1.14 11.07
N VAL A 51 -8.80 1.55 10.24
CA VAL A 51 -8.44 0.89 8.99
C VAL A 51 -6.99 0.45 9.12
N ASN A 52 -6.73 -0.79 8.73
CA ASN A 52 -5.39 -1.31 8.55
C ASN A 52 -5.39 -1.99 7.18
N ASP A 53 -4.76 -1.35 6.22
CA ASP A 53 -4.77 -1.78 4.82
C ASP A 53 -3.35 -1.83 4.27
N GLY A 54 -3.13 -2.77 3.36
CA GLY A 54 -1.88 -2.95 2.65
C GLY A 54 -2.13 -3.42 1.23
N SER A 55 -1.44 -2.82 0.27
CA SER A 55 -1.53 -3.17 -1.14
C SER A 55 -0.15 -3.22 -1.77
N VAL A 56 0.10 -4.27 -2.54
CA VAL A 56 1.31 -4.42 -3.33
C VAL A 56 0.98 -4.22 -4.80
N ARG A 57 1.74 -3.32 -5.45
CA ARG A 57 1.77 -3.21 -6.91
C ARG A 57 3.03 -3.87 -7.43
N LEU A 58 2.88 -4.92 -8.21
CA LEU A 58 3.92 -5.57 -8.98
C LEU A 58 3.88 -5.06 -10.43
N THR A 59 4.90 -4.32 -10.84
CA THR A 59 5.08 -3.93 -12.25
C THR A 59 6.12 -4.84 -12.88
N TRP A 60 5.73 -5.52 -13.96
CA TRP A 60 6.57 -6.45 -14.71
C TRP A 60 7.04 -5.83 -16.01
N MET A 61 8.30 -6.02 -16.34
CA MET A 61 8.93 -5.41 -17.52
C MET A 61 9.73 -6.44 -18.28
N GLN A 62 9.58 -6.47 -19.60
CA GLN A 62 10.33 -7.31 -20.50
C GLN A 62 10.32 -6.74 -21.94
N ASN A 63 11.46 -6.64 -22.60
CA ASN A 63 11.57 -6.23 -24.01
C ASN A 63 10.81 -4.91 -24.31
N GLN A 64 11.08 -3.86 -23.55
CA GLN A 64 10.43 -2.53 -23.68
C GLN A 64 8.90 -2.58 -23.55
N ARG A 65 8.37 -3.57 -22.87
CA ARG A 65 6.95 -3.72 -22.54
C ARG A 65 6.77 -3.80 -21.04
N SER A 66 5.68 -3.28 -20.54
CA SER A 66 5.35 -3.35 -19.10
C SER A 66 3.86 -3.46 -18.87
N SER A 67 3.51 -4.16 -17.82
CA SER A 67 2.17 -4.16 -17.22
C SER A 67 2.28 -4.34 -15.72
N TYR A 68 1.18 -4.16 -15.00
CA TYR A 68 1.19 -4.33 -13.55
C TYR A 68 -0.05 -5.07 -13.05
N ARG A 69 0.09 -5.61 -11.83
CA ARG A 69 -1.01 -6.14 -11.03
C ARG A 69 -0.91 -5.61 -9.61
N GLU A 70 -2.07 -5.42 -9.01
CA GLU A 70 -2.19 -5.07 -7.60
C GLU A 70 -2.90 -6.19 -6.86
N PHE A 71 -2.44 -6.45 -5.65
CA PHE A 71 -3.04 -7.42 -4.74
C PHE A 71 -2.90 -6.96 -3.29
N PRO A 72 -3.80 -7.39 -2.40
CA PRO A 72 -3.67 -7.10 -0.98
C PRO A 72 -2.37 -7.63 -0.41
N PHE A 73 -1.73 -6.88 0.48
CA PHE A 73 -0.60 -7.34 1.27
C PHE A 73 -1.08 -7.67 2.67
N THR A 74 -1.02 -8.94 3.04
CA THR A 74 -1.57 -9.43 4.29
C THR A 74 -0.55 -9.47 5.42
N GLY A 75 0.75 -9.50 5.10
CA GLY A 75 1.86 -9.76 6.02
C GLY A 75 2.05 -11.25 6.31
N ASP A 76 1.15 -12.12 5.85
CA ASP A 76 1.34 -13.57 5.82
C ASP A 76 2.11 -13.94 4.56
N ILE A 77 3.36 -14.33 4.75
CA ILE A 77 4.30 -14.54 3.63
C ILE A 77 3.85 -15.65 2.67
N GLU A 78 3.16 -16.67 3.15
CA GLU A 78 2.68 -17.77 2.30
C GLU A 78 1.56 -17.29 1.39
N ILE A 79 0.62 -16.53 1.93
CA ILE A 79 -0.49 -15.92 1.18
C ILE A 79 0.07 -14.92 0.17
N ASP A 80 0.96 -14.04 0.60
CA ASP A 80 1.49 -12.96 -0.23
C ASP A 80 2.34 -13.50 -1.38
N ILE A 81 3.14 -14.55 -1.16
CA ILE A 81 3.88 -15.26 -2.22
C ILE A 81 2.92 -15.91 -3.22
N GLN A 82 1.85 -16.55 -2.75
CA GLN A 82 0.87 -17.18 -3.63
C GLN A 82 0.18 -16.15 -4.54
N GLN A 83 -0.21 -15.00 -4.00
CA GLN A 83 -0.81 -13.91 -4.77
C GLN A 83 0.18 -13.32 -5.79
N ALA A 84 1.42 -13.09 -5.36
CA ALA A 84 2.47 -12.60 -6.24
C ALA A 84 2.78 -13.59 -7.37
N GLN A 85 2.79 -14.89 -7.09
CA GLN A 85 2.99 -15.92 -8.11
C GLN A 85 1.88 -15.89 -9.16
N ALA A 86 0.63 -15.81 -8.73
CA ALA A 86 -0.50 -15.69 -9.65
C ALA A 86 -0.40 -14.42 -10.52
N ALA A 87 0.05 -13.30 -9.93
CA ALA A 87 0.28 -12.06 -10.65
C ALA A 87 1.41 -12.20 -11.70
N ILE A 88 2.53 -12.84 -11.35
CA ILE A 88 3.64 -13.10 -12.28
C ILE A 88 3.19 -13.97 -13.43
N ASP A 89 2.50 -15.07 -13.17
CA ASP A 89 2.05 -16.01 -14.20
C ASP A 89 1.11 -15.32 -15.21
N TYR A 90 0.26 -14.41 -14.71
CA TYR A 90 -0.58 -13.59 -15.56
C TYR A 90 0.26 -12.58 -16.38
N LEU A 91 1.15 -11.84 -15.75
CA LEU A 91 1.96 -10.80 -16.39
C LEU A 91 2.92 -11.38 -17.45
N ARG A 92 3.46 -12.58 -17.23
CA ARG A 92 4.27 -13.30 -18.20
C ARG A 92 3.52 -13.65 -19.48
N GLN A 93 2.20 -13.84 -19.39
CA GLN A 93 1.35 -14.07 -20.56
C GLN A 93 0.92 -12.77 -21.23
N GLU A 94 0.64 -11.72 -20.44
CA GLU A 94 0.13 -10.44 -20.92
C GLU A 94 1.23 -9.59 -21.58
N VAL A 95 2.35 -9.38 -20.89
CA VAL A 95 3.38 -8.42 -21.30
C VAL A 95 3.92 -8.64 -22.71
N PRO A 96 4.20 -9.88 -23.18
CA PRO A 96 4.65 -10.11 -24.55
C PRO A 96 3.66 -9.69 -25.63
N GLN A 97 2.38 -9.57 -25.30
CA GLN A 97 1.31 -9.21 -26.24
C GLN A 97 1.10 -7.69 -26.35
N LEU A 98 1.72 -6.92 -25.47
CA LEU A 98 1.59 -5.45 -25.47
C LEU A 98 2.51 -4.82 -26.51
N PRO A 99 2.18 -3.61 -27.00
CA PRO A 99 3.09 -2.85 -27.85
C PRO A 99 4.35 -2.43 -27.07
N GLU A 100 5.46 -2.29 -27.78
CA GLU A 100 6.69 -1.74 -27.21
C GLU A 100 6.50 -0.27 -26.83
N ASN A 101 7.01 0.09 -25.66
CA ASN A 101 7.08 1.48 -25.20
C ASN A 101 8.53 1.98 -25.30
N PRO A 102 8.90 2.76 -26.33
CA PRO A 102 10.26 3.23 -26.53
C PRO A 102 10.72 4.21 -25.41
N TYR A 103 9.80 4.71 -24.61
CA TYR A 103 10.08 5.60 -23.48
C TYR A 103 10.18 4.88 -22.13
N LEU A 104 10.04 3.56 -22.11
CA LEU A 104 10.17 2.79 -20.89
C LEU A 104 11.63 2.82 -20.42
N VAL A 105 11.83 3.43 -19.25
CA VAL A 105 13.12 3.44 -18.56
C VAL A 105 13.12 2.30 -17.54
N LEU A 106 14.03 1.35 -17.73
CA LEU A 106 14.21 0.26 -16.80
C LEU A 106 14.94 0.73 -15.55
N PRO A 107 14.55 0.29 -14.35
CA PRO A 107 15.26 0.62 -13.12
C PRO A 107 16.72 0.16 -13.20
N SER A 108 17.64 1.03 -12.83
CA SER A 108 19.07 0.72 -12.80
C SER A 108 19.72 1.37 -11.58
N GLY A 109 20.73 0.69 -11.00
CA GLY A 109 21.51 1.18 -9.87
C GLY A 109 21.05 0.67 -8.52
N ASP A 110 21.87 0.95 -7.49
CA ASP A 110 21.72 0.48 -6.12
C ASP A 110 21.56 1.68 -5.16
N SER A 111 20.64 2.59 -5.47
CA SER A 111 20.37 3.73 -4.58
C SER A 111 19.33 3.39 -3.53
N VAL A 112 19.57 3.79 -2.30
CA VAL A 112 18.62 3.66 -1.18
C VAL A 112 18.28 5.05 -0.67
N SER A 113 16.97 5.34 -0.55
CA SER A 113 16.45 6.51 0.14
C SER A 113 15.54 6.07 1.28
N ARG A 114 15.71 6.67 2.45
CA ARG A 114 14.85 6.43 3.61
C ARG A 114 14.49 7.78 4.23
N GLU A 115 13.21 8.06 4.26
CA GLU A 115 12.66 9.26 4.88
C GLU A 115 11.66 8.88 5.96
N THR A 116 11.69 9.58 7.08
CA THR A 116 10.74 9.39 8.17
C THR A 116 10.23 10.75 8.61
N HIS A 117 8.91 10.93 8.57
CA HIS A 117 8.24 12.11 9.04
C HIS A 117 7.49 11.76 10.32
N PHE A 118 7.70 12.55 11.36
CA PHE A 118 7.02 12.37 12.65
C PHE A 118 5.94 13.43 12.80
N GLY A 119 4.84 13.04 13.42
CA GLY A 119 3.75 13.93 13.79
C GLY A 119 3.00 13.35 15.00
N ASP A 120 2.41 14.22 15.81
CA ASP A 120 1.56 13.82 16.92
C ASP A 120 0.12 13.78 16.43
N LEU A 121 -0.48 12.59 16.47
CA LEU A 121 -1.89 12.40 16.18
C LEU A 121 -2.67 12.36 17.48
N LEU A 122 -3.89 12.90 17.45
CA LEU A 122 -4.80 12.80 18.57
C LEU A 122 -5.17 11.33 18.80
N ALA A 123 -5.06 10.86 20.02
CA ALA A 123 -5.42 9.48 20.36
C ALA A 123 -6.92 9.25 20.11
N SER A 124 -7.30 8.02 19.72
CA SER A 124 -8.67 7.72 19.28
C SER A 124 -9.73 7.95 20.36
N ASP A 125 -9.37 7.75 21.61
CA ASP A 125 -10.23 8.02 22.79
C ASP A 125 -10.35 9.51 23.14
N GLU A 126 -9.42 10.35 22.66
CA GLU A 126 -9.42 11.79 22.87
C GLU A 126 -10.22 12.57 21.81
N VAL A 127 -10.45 11.99 20.62
CA VAL A 127 -11.12 12.66 19.49
C VAL A 127 -12.47 13.23 19.88
N VAL A 128 -13.29 12.44 20.56
CA VAL A 128 -14.65 12.83 20.94
C VAL A 128 -14.63 14.00 21.92
N SER A 129 -13.77 13.94 22.95
CA SER A 129 -13.61 14.97 23.95
C SER A 129 -13.00 16.26 23.40
N ALA A 130 -12.19 16.16 22.36
CA ALA A 130 -11.60 17.32 21.69
C ALA A 130 -12.59 18.03 20.74
N VAL A 131 -13.43 17.27 20.02
CA VAL A 131 -14.30 17.83 18.96
C VAL A 131 -15.66 18.26 19.53
N LEU A 132 -16.35 17.42 20.31
CA LEU A 132 -17.73 17.69 20.72
C LEU A 132 -17.93 19.00 21.48
N PRO A 133 -17.06 19.43 22.40
CA PRO A 133 -17.28 20.70 23.12
C PRO A 133 -17.28 21.92 22.19
N ILE A 134 -16.58 21.84 21.06
CA ILE A 134 -16.45 22.94 20.09
C ILE A 134 -17.70 23.05 19.22
N VAL A 135 -18.39 21.94 18.96
CA VAL A 135 -19.48 21.85 17.97
C VAL A 135 -20.85 21.54 18.60
N SER A 136 -20.94 21.45 19.93
CA SER A 136 -22.17 21.03 20.67
C SER A 136 -23.40 21.86 20.39
N ASP A 137 -23.20 23.15 20.13
CA ASP A 137 -24.29 24.11 19.87
C ASP A 137 -24.58 24.30 18.36
N LEU A 138 -23.94 23.49 17.52
CA LEU A 138 -24.06 23.55 16.07
C LEU A 138 -24.76 22.31 15.52
N ASP A 139 -25.44 22.45 14.39
CA ASP A 139 -25.85 21.29 13.58
C ASP A 139 -24.65 20.77 12.76
N PHE A 140 -23.70 20.16 13.49
CA PHE A 140 -22.43 19.72 12.92
C PHE A 140 -22.51 18.31 12.33
N THR A 141 -22.05 18.20 11.08
CA THR A 141 -21.79 16.93 10.41
C THR A 141 -20.36 16.96 9.88
N GLY A 142 -19.56 15.95 10.22
CA GLY A 142 -18.17 15.91 9.82
C GLY A 142 -17.49 14.57 10.08
N ILE A 143 -16.23 14.49 9.69
CA ILE A 143 -15.35 13.35 9.95
C ILE A 143 -14.01 13.86 10.46
N TYR A 144 -13.51 13.23 11.50
CA TYR A 144 -12.11 13.24 11.86
C TYR A 144 -11.47 12.00 11.29
N ALA A 145 -10.33 12.11 10.63
CA ALA A 145 -9.52 11.00 10.18
C ALA A 145 -8.04 11.32 10.41
N ALA A 146 -7.28 10.33 10.86
CA ALA A 146 -5.85 10.43 11.12
C ALA A 146 -5.17 9.07 10.92
N GLY A 147 -3.94 9.09 10.33
CA GLY A 147 -3.16 7.90 10.05
C GLY A 147 -1.75 8.20 9.55
#